data_08ec3b1922cbe860766ecebab2d9871e
#
_entry.id   08ec3b1922cbe860766ecebab2d9871e
#
_cell.length_a   1.000
_cell.length_b   1.000
_cell.length_c   1.000
_cell.angle_alpha   90.00
_cell.angle_beta   90.00
_cell.angle_gamma   90.00
#
_symmetry.space_group_name_H-M   'P 1'
#
loop_
_entity.id
_entity.type
_entity.pdbx_description
1 polymer ?
#
loop_
_entity_poly.entity_id
_entity_poly.type
_entity_poly.pdbx_seq_one_letter_code
_entity_poly.pdbx_strand_id
1 'polypeptide(L)'
;MNPEVSILLPVYNGSAFLESAIDSVLEQTFADFELIVCDDCSSDDSLAIIERKCKQDKRIKLFSNQKNMGLFANYNRCLRESGGSLIKPFAQDDLLHPHCLERMTEVLRNDSEISLVSCARNICNEDGQIIHSKPMFPHDRKIAGKDVILYNLIVLSNWVGEPSMVMYRRGDSPADFDTKLFHYGDVDMWFQILGRGDYYFVAENLAVFRRHDVSATSVNLSGLLFALDLVYLGKKHRRTLADFGETEEHYHLRVAEYAAMELDHLLNTEALTLDKILESAVKGARIGLIEPEEKERIFFAFIELNMIMMRSLTHTLKNLSDTEHRTDAQREDLIRKLENIENSSSWQLTAPMRELVARVKQLKVRTK
;
A
#
# COMPACT_ATOMS: atom_id res chain seq x y z
N MET A 1 -16.66 -13.06 -28.14
CA MET A 1 -15.59 -13.72 -27.35
C MET A 1 -15.15 -12.73 -26.30
N ASN A 2 -14.80 -13.18 -25.12
CA ASN A 2 -14.22 -12.30 -24.11
C ASN A 2 -12.79 -11.95 -24.55
N PRO A 3 -12.29 -10.74 -24.29
CA PRO A 3 -10.90 -10.38 -24.57
C PRO A 3 -9.96 -11.21 -23.68
N GLU A 4 -8.70 -11.32 -24.08
CA GLU A 4 -7.73 -12.03 -23.25
C GLU A 4 -7.33 -11.25 -22.00
N VAL A 5 -7.11 -9.93 -22.12
CA VAL A 5 -6.69 -9.06 -21.00
C VAL A 5 -7.82 -8.12 -20.61
N SER A 6 -8.13 -8.05 -19.31
CA SER A 6 -8.94 -6.96 -18.75
C SER A 6 -8.05 -6.02 -17.95
N ILE A 7 -8.03 -4.74 -18.34
CA ILE A 7 -7.37 -3.67 -17.64
C ILE A 7 -8.38 -3.05 -16.66
N LEU A 8 -8.06 -3.01 -15.39
CA LEU A 8 -8.93 -2.49 -14.33
C LEU A 8 -8.49 -1.09 -13.94
N LEU A 9 -9.31 -0.09 -14.21
CA LEU A 9 -9.05 1.32 -13.95
C LEU A 9 -10.11 1.90 -13.00
N PRO A 10 -9.92 1.81 -11.68
CA PRO A 10 -10.73 2.55 -10.73
C PRO A 10 -10.39 4.04 -10.80
N VAL A 11 -11.41 4.90 -10.84
CA VAL A 11 -11.26 6.35 -10.95
C VAL A 11 -11.99 7.05 -9.82
N TYR A 12 -11.32 8.03 -9.21
CA TYR A 12 -11.91 8.98 -8.29
C TYR A 12 -11.13 10.30 -8.31
N ASN A 13 -11.78 11.38 -8.80
CA ASN A 13 -11.21 12.73 -8.90
C ASN A 13 -9.80 12.72 -9.55
N GLY A 14 -9.70 12.06 -10.72
CA GLY A 14 -8.43 11.84 -11.42
C GLY A 14 -8.20 12.74 -12.64
N SER A 15 -9.04 13.76 -12.87
CA SER A 15 -9.08 14.54 -14.14
C SER A 15 -7.72 15.08 -14.59
N ALA A 16 -6.79 15.34 -13.65
CA ALA A 16 -5.46 15.88 -13.96
C ALA A 16 -4.60 14.94 -14.82
N PHE A 17 -4.70 13.60 -14.61
CA PHE A 17 -3.82 12.62 -15.25
C PHE A 17 -4.58 11.57 -16.06
N LEU A 18 -5.88 11.43 -15.84
CA LEU A 18 -6.72 10.35 -16.37
C LEU A 18 -6.69 10.25 -17.88
N GLU A 19 -6.69 11.38 -18.60
CA GLU A 19 -6.67 11.37 -20.05
C GLU A 19 -5.40 10.71 -20.58
N SER A 20 -4.24 11.11 -20.08
CA SER A 20 -2.95 10.52 -20.47
C SER A 20 -2.82 9.04 -20.06
N ALA A 21 -3.39 8.67 -18.91
CA ALA A 21 -3.44 7.28 -18.47
C ALA A 21 -4.25 6.41 -19.45
N ILE A 22 -5.45 6.83 -19.84
CA ILE A 22 -6.28 6.12 -20.81
C ILE A 22 -5.58 6.04 -22.17
N ASP A 23 -4.98 7.14 -22.65
CA ASP A 23 -4.27 7.15 -23.93
C ASP A 23 -3.12 6.15 -23.97
N SER A 24 -2.34 6.03 -22.89
CA SER A 24 -1.28 5.04 -22.80
C SER A 24 -1.77 3.58 -22.88
N VAL A 25 -3.00 3.32 -22.45
CA VAL A 25 -3.67 2.02 -22.62
C VAL A 25 -4.12 1.81 -24.06
N LEU A 26 -4.66 2.83 -24.70
CA LEU A 26 -5.15 2.72 -26.10
C LEU A 26 -4.01 2.55 -27.11
N GLU A 27 -2.81 3.02 -26.77
CA GLU A 27 -1.57 2.90 -27.57
C GLU A 27 -0.86 1.55 -27.42
N GLN A 28 -1.40 0.60 -26.65
CA GLN A 28 -0.80 -0.73 -26.51
C GLN A 28 -0.74 -1.49 -27.83
N THR A 29 0.41 -2.12 -28.12
CA THR A 29 0.62 -2.98 -29.31
C THR A 29 -0.22 -4.26 -29.25
N PHE A 30 -0.54 -4.73 -28.08
CA PHE A 30 -1.43 -5.86 -27.83
C PHE A 30 -2.89 -5.40 -27.93
N ALA A 31 -3.64 -5.91 -28.91
CA ALA A 31 -4.97 -5.40 -29.24
C ALA A 31 -6.15 -6.11 -28.55
N ASP A 32 -5.96 -7.37 -28.08
CA ASP A 32 -7.03 -8.20 -27.49
C ASP A 32 -7.25 -7.90 -26.01
N PHE A 33 -7.69 -6.66 -25.71
CA PHE A 33 -7.98 -6.23 -24.35
C PHE A 33 -9.31 -5.47 -24.26
N GLU A 34 -9.82 -5.36 -23.05
CA GLU A 34 -10.84 -4.40 -22.62
C GLU A 34 -10.30 -3.51 -21.52
N LEU A 35 -10.78 -2.27 -21.46
CA LEU A 35 -10.50 -1.32 -20.38
C LEU A 35 -11.79 -1.11 -19.57
N ILE A 36 -11.82 -1.65 -18.36
CA ILE A 36 -12.93 -1.49 -17.42
C ILE A 36 -12.65 -0.28 -16.56
N VAL A 37 -13.41 0.78 -16.75
CA VAL A 37 -13.30 2.03 -15.98
C VAL A 37 -14.47 2.10 -15.01
N CYS A 38 -14.18 2.16 -13.71
CA CYS A 38 -15.20 2.35 -12.68
C CYS A 38 -15.00 3.72 -12.02
N ASP A 39 -15.90 4.66 -12.31
CA ASP A 39 -15.92 5.97 -11.67
C ASP A 39 -16.55 5.88 -10.27
N ASP A 40 -15.82 6.26 -9.24
CA ASP A 40 -16.23 6.18 -7.83
C ASP A 40 -16.94 7.44 -7.35
N CYS A 41 -17.89 7.92 -8.12
CA CYS A 41 -18.65 9.14 -7.84
C CYS A 41 -17.76 10.40 -7.83
N SER A 42 -16.94 10.58 -8.87
CA SER A 42 -16.08 11.76 -9.02
C SER A 42 -16.88 13.05 -9.09
N SER A 43 -16.31 14.11 -8.52
CA SER A 43 -16.89 15.48 -8.53
C SER A 43 -16.16 16.45 -9.45
N ASP A 44 -15.06 16.00 -10.07
CA ASP A 44 -14.28 16.75 -11.06
C ASP A 44 -14.64 16.33 -12.50
N ASP A 45 -13.84 16.70 -13.49
CA ASP A 45 -14.08 16.40 -14.92
C ASP A 45 -13.79 14.94 -15.31
N SER A 46 -13.47 14.04 -14.37
CA SER A 46 -13.11 12.64 -14.67
C SER A 46 -14.17 11.93 -15.49
N LEU A 47 -15.46 12.03 -15.10
CA LEU A 47 -16.55 11.36 -15.80
C LEU A 47 -16.67 11.85 -17.26
N ALA A 48 -16.55 13.16 -17.48
CA ALA A 48 -16.62 13.75 -18.82
C ALA A 48 -15.46 13.29 -19.73
N ILE A 49 -14.24 13.12 -19.15
CA ILE A 49 -13.08 12.56 -19.85
C ILE A 49 -13.37 11.13 -20.29
N ILE A 50 -13.84 10.27 -19.37
CA ILE A 50 -14.13 8.86 -19.66
C ILE A 50 -15.22 8.73 -20.73
N GLU A 51 -16.32 9.46 -20.61
CA GLU A 51 -17.40 9.44 -21.60
C GLU A 51 -16.94 9.84 -23.00
N ARG A 52 -16.02 10.82 -23.10
CA ARG A 52 -15.41 11.21 -24.36
C ARG A 52 -14.58 10.08 -24.95
N LYS A 53 -13.75 9.41 -24.14
CA LYS A 53 -12.89 8.28 -24.56
C LYS A 53 -13.73 7.05 -24.95
N CYS A 54 -14.82 6.74 -24.26
CA CYS A 54 -15.77 5.68 -24.64
C CYS A 54 -16.38 5.87 -26.05
N LYS A 55 -16.56 7.11 -26.48
CA LYS A 55 -17.04 7.40 -27.83
C LYS A 55 -15.99 7.17 -28.92
N GLN A 56 -14.71 7.22 -28.54
CA GLN A 56 -13.56 7.06 -29.44
C GLN A 56 -13.16 5.60 -29.61
N ASP A 57 -13.22 4.80 -28.51
CA ASP A 57 -12.80 3.40 -28.51
C ASP A 57 -13.80 2.49 -27.77
N LYS A 58 -14.30 1.48 -28.47
CA LYS A 58 -15.30 0.52 -27.93
C LYS A 58 -14.73 -0.48 -26.93
N ARG A 59 -13.41 -0.56 -26.80
CA ARG A 59 -12.76 -1.40 -25.78
C ARG A 59 -12.92 -0.83 -24.38
N ILE A 60 -13.25 0.46 -24.25
CA ILE A 60 -13.51 1.12 -22.97
C ILE A 60 -14.95 0.85 -22.53
N LYS A 61 -15.12 0.35 -21.31
CA LYS A 61 -16.42 0.11 -20.68
C LYS A 61 -16.49 0.92 -19.38
N LEU A 62 -17.42 1.88 -19.32
CA LEU A 62 -17.63 2.75 -18.16
C LEU A 62 -18.74 2.21 -17.27
N PHE A 63 -18.44 2.19 -15.97
CA PHE A 63 -19.38 1.94 -14.88
C PHE A 63 -19.26 3.05 -13.83
N SER A 64 -20.37 3.58 -13.33
CA SER A 64 -20.35 4.63 -12.31
C SER A 64 -20.96 4.13 -11.01
N ASN A 65 -20.32 4.45 -9.88
CA ASN A 65 -20.82 4.19 -8.55
C ASN A 65 -21.81 5.27 -8.12
N GLN A 66 -22.82 4.91 -7.34
CA GLN A 66 -23.78 5.88 -6.80
C GLN A 66 -23.20 6.69 -5.62
N LYS A 67 -22.15 6.17 -4.99
CA LYS A 67 -21.40 6.82 -3.91
C LYS A 67 -19.93 6.40 -4.01
N ASN A 68 -19.03 7.15 -3.38
CA ASN A 68 -17.65 6.74 -3.23
C ASN A 68 -17.56 5.49 -2.34
N MET A 69 -17.00 4.42 -2.88
CA MET A 69 -16.84 3.13 -2.22
C MET A 69 -15.42 2.89 -1.71
N GLY A 70 -14.47 3.73 -2.13
CA GLY A 70 -13.04 3.59 -1.85
C GLY A 70 -12.29 2.70 -2.85
N LEU A 71 -10.95 2.84 -2.86
CA LEU A 71 -10.08 2.31 -3.90
C LEU A 71 -10.25 0.80 -4.14
N PHE A 72 -10.13 -0.01 -3.07
CA PHE A 72 -10.16 -1.47 -3.22
C PHE A 72 -11.57 -1.99 -3.54
N ALA A 73 -12.63 -1.37 -3.00
CA ALA A 73 -14.00 -1.72 -3.38
C ALA A 73 -14.28 -1.35 -4.85
N ASN A 74 -13.66 -0.27 -5.36
CA ASN A 74 -13.79 0.13 -6.75
C ASN A 74 -12.97 -0.80 -7.68
N TYR A 75 -11.77 -1.26 -7.27
CA TYR A 75 -11.06 -2.37 -7.96
C TYR A 75 -11.92 -3.63 -8.03
N ASN A 76 -12.57 -4.00 -6.93
CA ASN A 76 -13.47 -5.16 -6.89
C ASN A 76 -14.62 -5.03 -7.87
N ARG A 77 -15.16 -3.82 -8.02
CA ARG A 77 -16.17 -3.57 -9.05
C ARG A 77 -15.61 -3.76 -10.45
N CYS A 78 -14.45 -3.17 -10.77
CA CYS A 78 -13.80 -3.40 -12.06
C CYS A 78 -13.58 -4.90 -12.33
N LEU A 79 -13.14 -5.64 -11.33
CA LEU A 79 -12.89 -7.09 -11.44
C LEU A 79 -14.18 -7.87 -11.76
N ARG A 80 -15.30 -7.52 -11.12
CA ARG A 80 -16.60 -8.16 -11.39
C ARG A 80 -17.13 -7.87 -12.79
N GLU A 81 -16.91 -6.66 -13.30
CA GLU A 81 -17.37 -6.23 -14.63
C GLU A 81 -16.46 -6.72 -15.78
N SER A 82 -15.31 -7.29 -15.46
CA SER A 82 -14.30 -7.71 -16.41
C SER A 82 -14.45 -9.18 -16.84
N GLY A 83 -14.07 -9.52 -18.09
CA GLY A 83 -14.25 -10.85 -18.70
C GLY A 83 -12.97 -11.55 -19.13
N GLY A 84 -11.82 -10.88 -19.11
CA GLY A 84 -10.54 -11.42 -19.57
C GLY A 84 -9.98 -12.52 -18.67
N SER A 85 -9.17 -13.40 -19.23
CA SER A 85 -8.45 -14.45 -18.50
C SER A 85 -7.21 -13.95 -17.77
N LEU A 86 -6.67 -12.82 -18.20
CA LEU A 86 -5.57 -12.10 -17.59
C LEU A 86 -6.08 -10.76 -17.06
N ILE A 87 -5.61 -10.38 -15.89
CA ILE A 87 -6.01 -9.14 -15.20
C ILE A 87 -4.80 -8.23 -15.09
N LYS A 88 -4.98 -6.98 -15.55
CA LYS A 88 -4.03 -5.89 -15.46
C LYS A 88 -4.63 -4.76 -14.63
N PRO A 89 -4.39 -4.71 -13.30
CA PRO A 89 -4.75 -3.53 -12.53
C PRO A 89 -3.95 -2.32 -13.02
N PHE A 90 -4.56 -1.14 -12.97
CA PHE A 90 -3.95 0.09 -13.47
C PHE A 90 -4.44 1.29 -12.66
N ALA A 91 -3.57 2.23 -12.35
CA ALA A 91 -3.89 3.46 -11.62
C ALA A 91 -4.18 4.61 -12.58
N GLN A 92 -5.04 5.53 -12.17
CA GLN A 92 -5.54 6.64 -12.99
C GLN A 92 -4.49 7.73 -13.30
N ASP A 93 -3.35 7.70 -12.63
CA ASP A 93 -2.26 8.69 -12.66
C ASP A 93 -0.97 8.16 -13.27
N ASP A 94 -0.91 6.84 -13.57
CA ASP A 94 0.24 6.17 -14.16
C ASP A 94 0.16 6.10 -15.70
N LEU A 95 1.27 5.64 -16.33
CA LEU A 95 1.33 5.38 -17.78
C LEU A 95 1.86 3.98 -18.06
N LEU A 96 1.39 3.35 -19.14
CA LEU A 96 1.93 2.10 -19.65
C LEU A 96 2.82 2.36 -20.87
N HIS A 97 3.95 1.65 -20.96
CA HIS A 97 4.75 1.59 -22.18
C HIS A 97 3.97 0.81 -23.27
N PRO A 98 4.06 1.16 -24.55
CA PRO A 98 3.27 0.52 -25.62
C PRO A 98 3.37 -1.01 -25.70
N HIS A 99 4.48 -1.60 -25.27
CA HIS A 99 4.69 -3.07 -25.26
C HIS A 99 4.37 -3.73 -23.91
N CYS A 100 3.78 -3.02 -22.95
CA CYS A 100 3.54 -3.55 -21.61
C CYS A 100 2.65 -4.79 -21.62
N LEU A 101 1.48 -4.71 -22.24
CA LEU A 101 0.54 -5.84 -22.30
C LEU A 101 1.12 -7.03 -23.07
N GLU A 102 1.76 -6.77 -24.21
CA GLU A 102 2.37 -7.80 -25.06
C GLU A 102 3.41 -8.60 -24.27
N ARG A 103 4.35 -7.90 -23.64
CA ARG A 103 5.47 -8.52 -22.92
C ARG A 103 5.03 -9.32 -21.69
N MET A 104 4.08 -8.76 -20.90
CA MET A 104 3.58 -9.45 -19.71
C MET A 104 2.68 -10.64 -20.06
N THR A 105 1.88 -10.53 -21.12
CA THR A 105 1.03 -11.62 -21.63
C THR A 105 1.89 -12.78 -22.15
N GLU A 106 2.97 -12.48 -22.87
CA GLU A 106 3.93 -13.49 -23.34
C GLU A 106 4.49 -14.34 -22.19
N VAL A 107 4.91 -13.71 -21.10
CA VAL A 107 5.42 -14.41 -19.90
C VAL A 107 4.38 -15.37 -19.35
N LEU A 108 3.15 -14.86 -19.13
CA LEU A 108 2.06 -15.67 -18.58
C LEU A 108 1.63 -16.80 -19.52
N ARG A 109 1.69 -16.63 -20.85
CA ARG A 109 1.36 -17.69 -21.83
C ARG A 109 2.40 -18.82 -21.84
N ASN A 110 3.67 -18.46 -21.67
CA ASN A 110 4.77 -19.39 -21.85
C ASN A 110 5.05 -20.27 -20.62
N ASP A 111 4.62 -19.85 -19.43
CA ASP A 111 4.88 -20.60 -18.19
C ASP A 111 3.63 -20.60 -17.29
N SER A 112 3.00 -21.77 -17.18
CA SER A 112 1.77 -21.94 -16.37
C SER A 112 2.01 -21.93 -14.85
N GLU A 113 3.26 -22.08 -14.40
CA GLU A 113 3.61 -22.00 -12.98
C GLU A 113 3.64 -20.53 -12.49
N ILE A 114 3.80 -19.57 -13.42
CA ILE A 114 3.78 -18.14 -13.07
C ILE A 114 2.34 -17.70 -12.89
N SER A 115 1.98 -17.27 -11.68
CA SER A 115 0.68 -16.72 -11.33
C SER A 115 0.64 -15.18 -11.43
N LEU A 116 1.79 -14.53 -11.22
CA LEU A 116 1.91 -13.07 -11.20
C LEU A 116 3.20 -12.60 -11.88
N VAL A 117 3.05 -11.66 -12.81
CA VAL A 117 4.16 -10.96 -13.48
C VAL A 117 4.18 -9.52 -13.00
N SER A 118 5.38 -9.01 -12.72
CA SER A 118 5.64 -7.59 -12.49
C SER A 118 6.71 -7.08 -13.44
N CYS A 119 6.79 -5.78 -13.65
CA CYS A 119 7.79 -5.15 -14.50
C CYS A 119 8.55 -4.05 -13.78
N ALA A 120 9.72 -3.69 -14.33
CA ALA A 120 10.40 -2.47 -13.94
C ALA A 120 9.60 -1.23 -14.36
N ARG A 121 9.86 -0.11 -13.68
CA ARG A 121 9.16 1.15 -13.90
C ARG A 121 10.11 2.34 -13.91
N ASN A 122 9.72 3.37 -14.61
CA ASN A 122 10.20 4.71 -14.37
C ASN A 122 9.35 5.38 -13.28
N ILE A 123 9.94 6.23 -12.47
CA ILE A 123 9.20 7.10 -11.54
C ILE A 123 9.30 8.53 -12.08
N CYS A 124 8.16 9.22 -12.20
CA CYS A 124 8.12 10.63 -12.59
C CYS A 124 7.47 11.50 -11.52
N ASN A 125 7.74 12.80 -11.56
CA ASN A 125 7.04 13.83 -10.79
C ASN A 125 5.70 14.22 -11.46
N GLU A 126 4.98 15.18 -10.90
CA GLU A 126 3.72 15.71 -11.44
C GLU A 126 3.85 16.21 -12.89
N ASP A 127 4.97 16.85 -13.22
CA ASP A 127 5.26 17.39 -14.57
C ASP A 127 5.65 16.31 -15.58
N GLY A 128 5.70 15.03 -15.17
CA GLY A 128 6.10 13.90 -16.02
C GLY A 128 7.61 13.75 -16.21
N GLN A 129 8.43 14.48 -15.48
CA GLN A 129 9.89 14.34 -15.53
C GLN A 129 10.32 13.08 -14.79
N ILE A 130 11.10 12.22 -15.44
CA ILE A 130 11.63 11.00 -14.83
C ILE A 130 12.65 11.35 -13.75
N ILE A 131 12.37 10.95 -12.51
CA ILE A 131 13.22 11.14 -11.33
C ILE A 131 13.94 9.87 -10.90
N HIS A 132 13.49 8.69 -11.34
CA HIS A 132 14.16 7.41 -11.12
C HIS A 132 13.82 6.44 -12.24
N SER A 133 14.82 5.62 -12.67
CA SER A 133 14.68 4.69 -13.81
C SER A 133 15.45 3.38 -13.64
N LYS A 134 15.90 3.05 -12.41
CA LYS A 134 16.70 1.83 -12.20
C LYS A 134 15.79 0.64 -11.89
N PRO A 135 15.86 -0.46 -12.67
CA PRO A 135 15.10 -1.68 -12.37
C PRO A 135 15.62 -2.34 -11.07
N MET A 136 14.74 -3.04 -10.38
CA MET A 136 15.05 -3.79 -9.16
C MET A 136 16.09 -4.89 -9.40
N PHE A 137 15.95 -5.62 -10.51
CA PHE A 137 16.91 -6.60 -10.99
C PHE A 137 17.43 -6.20 -12.36
N PRO A 138 18.71 -6.50 -12.68
CA PRO A 138 19.29 -6.16 -13.98
C PRO A 138 18.79 -7.05 -15.15
N HIS A 139 18.16 -8.19 -14.82
CA HIS A 139 17.64 -9.17 -15.78
C HIS A 139 16.31 -9.73 -15.31
N ASP A 140 15.54 -10.28 -16.26
CA ASP A 140 14.33 -11.02 -15.99
C ASP A 140 14.57 -12.14 -14.98
N ARG A 141 13.59 -12.38 -14.08
CA ARG A 141 13.77 -13.33 -12.99
C ARG A 141 12.47 -14.01 -12.58
N LYS A 142 12.50 -15.35 -12.53
CA LYS A 142 11.46 -16.15 -11.87
C LYS A 142 11.87 -16.41 -10.42
N ILE A 143 10.94 -16.24 -9.49
CA ILE A 143 11.16 -16.42 -8.04
C ILE A 143 9.94 -17.16 -7.49
N ALA A 144 10.19 -18.13 -6.58
CA ALA A 144 9.10 -18.84 -5.93
C ALA A 144 8.16 -17.88 -5.19
N GLY A 145 6.85 -18.00 -5.40
CA GLY A 145 5.87 -17.06 -4.84
C GLY A 145 5.94 -16.94 -3.31
N LYS A 146 6.16 -18.07 -2.61
CA LYS A 146 6.36 -18.10 -1.16
C LYS A 146 7.54 -17.26 -0.67
N ASP A 147 8.64 -17.22 -1.45
CA ASP A 147 9.84 -16.47 -1.07
C ASP A 147 9.62 -14.96 -1.26
N VAL A 148 8.83 -14.59 -2.27
CA VAL A 148 8.42 -13.19 -2.47
C VAL A 148 7.49 -12.73 -1.34
N ILE A 149 6.51 -13.55 -0.95
CA ILE A 149 5.62 -13.24 0.18
C ILE A 149 6.45 -13.01 1.45
N LEU A 150 7.34 -13.96 1.77
CA LEU A 150 8.21 -13.84 2.94
C LEU A 150 9.06 -12.58 2.91
N TYR A 151 9.71 -12.31 1.76
CA TYR A 151 10.57 -11.14 1.62
C TYR A 151 9.80 -9.83 1.89
N ASN A 152 8.60 -9.67 1.32
CA ASN A 152 7.76 -8.50 1.58
C ASN A 152 7.40 -8.35 3.07
N LEU A 153 7.05 -9.46 3.75
CA LEU A 153 6.77 -9.46 5.19
C LEU A 153 8.02 -9.10 6.02
N ILE A 154 9.20 -9.54 5.59
CA ILE A 154 10.46 -9.21 6.28
C ILE A 154 10.85 -7.75 6.08
N VAL A 155 10.79 -7.22 4.87
CA VAL A 155 11.20 -5.85 4.57
C VAL A 155 10.12 -4.80 4.85
N LEU A 156 8.91 -5.22 5.21
CA LEU A 156 7.75 -4.37 5.51
C LEU A 156 7.44 -3.38 4.36
N SER A 157 7.56 -3.84 3.12
CA SER A 157 7.43 -2.98 1.94
C SER A 157 6.78 -3.72 0.76
N ASN A 158 6.15 -2.98 -0.15
CA ASN A 158 5.68 -3.53 -1.43
C ASN A 158 6.85 -3.73 -2.39
N TRP A 159 7.39 -4.95 -2.39
CA TRP A 159 8.49 -5.36 -3.27
C TRP A 159 8.00 -5.97 -4.59
N VAL A 160 6.74 -6.36 -4.67
CA VAL A 160 6.10 -6.89 -5.90
C VAL A 160 5.89 -5.78 -6.92
N GLY A 161 5.44 -4.63 -6.45
CA GLY A 161 5.12 -3.46 -7.25
C GLY A 161 3.67 -3.00 -7.08
N GLU A 162 3.44 -1.75 -7.41
CA GLU A 162 2.14 -1.10 -7.41
C GLU A 162 1.23 -1.72 -8.50
N PRO A 163 -0.10 -1.54 -8.45
CA PRO A 163 -1.04 -2.14 -9.39
C PRO A 163 -0.66 -1.99 -10.86
N SER A 164 -0.19 -0.82 -11.26
CA SER A 164 0.20 -0.54 -12.65
C SER A 164 1.40 -1.36 -13.15
N MET A 165 2.18 -1.96 -12.23
CA MET A 165 3.35 -2.80 -12.58
C MET A 165 2.98 -4.28 -12.75
N VAL A 166 1.78 -4.70 -12.33
CA VAL A 166 1.44 -6.12 -12.15
C VAL A 166 0.42 -6.60 -13.19
N MET A 167 0.55 -7.84 -13.62
CA MET A 167 -0.46 -8.62 -14.36
C MET A 167 -0.54 -10.03 -13.79
N TYR A 168 -1.74 -10.61 -13.71
CA TYR A 168 -1.93 -11.94 -13.14
C TYR A 168 -3.04 -12.73 -13.84
N ARG A 169 -3.09 -14.05 -13.59
CA ARG A 169 -4.16 -14.91 -14.08
C ARG A 169 -5.41 -14.74 -13.22
N ARG A 170 -6.56 -14.55 -13.83
CA ARG A 170 -7.85 -14.51 -13.13
C ARG A 170 -8.09 -15.78 -12.29
N GLY A 171 -7.72 -16.95 -12.81
CA GLY A 171 -7.89 -18.22 -12.11
C GLY A 171 -7.08 -18.35 -10.81
N ASP A 172 -6.01 -17.57 -10.68
CA ASP A 172 -5.15 -17.54 -9.50
C ASP A 172 -5.55 -16.44 -8.51
N SER A 173 -6.46 -15.55 -8.91
CA SER A 173 -6.97 -14.50 -8.03
C SER A 173 -7.91 -15.06 -6.96
N PRO A 174 -7.89 -14.54 -5.73
CA PRO A 174 -9.04 -14.61 -4.84
C PRO A 174 -10.22 -13.85 -5.46
N ALA A 175 -11.40 -13.96 -4.87
CA ALA A 175 -12.57 -13.29 -5.42
C ALA A 175 -12.43 -11.77 -5.46
N ASP A 176 -11.88 -11.14 -4.41
CA ASP A 176 -11.85 -9.69 -4.22
C ASP A 176 -10.59 -9.21 -3.48
N PHE A 177 -10.22 -7.93 -3.68
CA PHE A 177 -9.32 -7.20 -2.80
C PHE A 177 -9.95 -7.04 -1.41
N ASP A 178 -9.15 -7.13 -0.36
CA ASP A 178 -9.61 -6.95 1.01
C ASP A 178 -9.85 -5.45 1.29
N THR A 179 -11.12 -5.05 1.36
CA THR A 179 -11.54 -3.66 1.60
C THR A 179 -11.28 -3.17 3.03
N LYS A 180 -10.73 -4.02 3.90
CA LYS A 180 -10.32 -3.66 5.26
C LYS A 180 -8.95 -2.98 5.29
N LEU A 181 -8.19 -3.08 4.22
CA LEU A 181 -6.87 -2.51 4.06
C LEU A 181 -6.96 -1.13 3.42
N PHE A 182 -6.04 -0.24 3.80
CA PHE A 182 -6.00 1.15 3.32
C PHE A 182 -4.86 1.39 2.33
N HIS A 183 -3.67 0.82 2.65
CA HIS A 183 -2.43 1.06 1.92
C HIS A 183 -1.92 -0.20 1.22
N TYR A 184 -1.94 -1.34 1.90
CA TYR A 184 -1.38 -2.61 1.44
C TYR A 184 -2.44 -3.62 0.93
N GLY A 185 -3.59 -3.16 0.47
CA GLY A 185 -4.61 -4.04 -0.08
C GLY A 185 -4.20 -4.69 -1.41
N ASP A 186 -3.34 -4.03 -2.19
CA ASP A 186 -2.67 -4.60 -3.36
C ASP A 186 -1.69 -5.70 -2.96
N VAL A 187 -0.83 -5.46 -1.97
CA VAL A 187 0.12 -6.45 -1.46
C VAL A 187 -0.58 -7.69 -0.93
N ASP A 188 -1.68 -7.54 -0.20
CA ASP A 188 -2.49 -8.66 0.25
C ASP A 188 -3.03 -9.49 -0.93
N MET A 189 -3.52 -8.83 -1.97
CA MET A 189 -3.96 -9.49 -3.19
C MET A 189 -2.80 -10.26 -3.85
N TRP A 190 -1.62 -9.63 -3.94
CA TRP A 190 -0.42 -10.28 -4.50
C TRP A 190 -0.02 -11.50 -3.69
N PHE A 191 -0.08 -11.46 -2.37
CA PHE A 191 0.23 -12.62 -1.52
C PHE A 191 -0.73 -13.79 -1.75
N GLN A 192 -2.00 -13.52 -1.95
CA GLN A 192 -2.99 -14.55 -2.22
C GLN A 192 -2.77 -15.21 -3.59
N ILE A 193 -2.37 -14.43 -4.61
CA ILE A 193 -2.04 -14.93 -5.94
C ILE A 193 -0.74 -15.73 -5.90
N LEU A 194 0.32 -15.19 -5.27
CA LEU A 194 1.63 -15.83 -5.13
C LEU A 194 1.61 -17.08 -4.23
N GLY A 195 0.59 -17.24 -3.42
CA GLY A 195 0.33 -18.49 -2.70
C GLY A 195 -0.09 -19.66 -3.62
N ARG A 196 -0.37 -19.39 -4.91
CA ARG A 196 -0.83 -20.38 -5.90
C ARG A 196 0.20 -20.66 -7.00
N GLY A 197 1.21 -19.81 -7.16
CA GLY A 197 2.24 -19.97 -8.20
C GLY A 197 3.39 -19.01 -8.01
N ASP A 198 4.27 -18.98 -9.01
CA ASP A 198 5.49 -18.22 -8.97
C ASP A 198 5.30 -16.78 -9.43
N TYR A 199 6.26 -15.95 -9.02
CA TYR A 199 6.47 -14.58 -9.43
C TYR A 199 7.45 -14.51 -10.60
N TYR A 200 7.18 -13.61 -11.56
CA TYR A 200 8.13 -13.28 -12.60
C TYR A 200 8.34 -11.77 -12.69
N PHE A 201 9.59 -11.34 -12.67
CA PHE A 201 9.98 -9.95 -12.86
C PHE A 201 10.52 -9.73 -14.28
N VAL A 202 9.95 -8.78 -15.01
CA VAL A 202 10.44 -8.29 -16.32
C VAL A 202 11.30 -7.07 -16.05
N ALA A 203 12.59 -7.14 -16.45
CA ALA A 203 13.56 -6.07 -16.17
C ALA A 203 13.43 -4.84 -17.10
N GLU A 204 12.45 -4.83 -18.00
CA GLU A 204 12.11 -3.70 -18.86
C GLU A 204 11.22 -2.70 -18.13
N ASN A 205 11.47 -1.39 -18.31
CA ASN A 205 10.61 -0.32 -17.79
C ASN A 205 9.32 -0.24 -18.63
N LEU A 206 8.31 -1.03 -18.26
CA LEU A 206 7.05 -1.15 -19.00
C LEU A 206 5.92 -0.28 -18.43
N ALA A 207 6.20 0.49 -17.37
CA ALA A 207 5.26 1.43 -16.80
C ALA A 207 5.98 2.68 -16.25
N VAL A 208 5.21 3.75 -16.05
CA VAL A 208 5.65 4.97 -15.39
C VAL A 208 4.76 5.19 -14.18
N PHE A 209 5.36 5.20 -12.99
CA PHE A 209 4.70 5.51 -11.73
C PHE A 209 4.83 6.99 -11.43
N ARG A 210 3.70 7.69 -11.28
CA ARG A 210 3.68 9.12 -11.00
C ARG A 210 3.62 9.38 -9.49
N ARG A 211 4.49 10.28 -9.01
CA ARG A 211 4.46 10.76 -7.62
C ARG A 211 3.90 12.17 -7.57
N HIS A 212 2.87 12.35 -6.74
CA HIS A 212 2.25 13.65 -6.45
C HIS A 212 1.63 13.65 -5.04
N ASP A 213 1.43 14.83 -4.46
CA ASP A 213 1.06 14.99 -3.05
C ASP A 213 -0.36 14.48 -2.71
N VAL A 214 -1.26 14.45 -3.68
CA VAL A 214 -2.64 13.99 -3.48
C VAL A 214 -2.86 12.52 -3.85
N SER A 215 -1.78 11.75 -4.10
CA SER A 215 -1.88 10.32 -4.36
C SER A 215 -2.39 9.56 -3.13
N ALA A 216 -3.08 8.42 -3.34
CA ALA A 216 -3.52 7.56 -2.25
C ALA A 216 -2.34 7.11 -1.36
N THR A 217 -1.17 6.87 -1.95
CA THR A 217 0.06 6.54 -1.22
C THR A 217 0.48 7.67 -0.27
N SER A 218 0.53 8.92 -0.74
CA SER A 218 0.91 10.07 0.08
C SER A 218 -0.06 10.29 1.24
N VAL A 219 -1.36 10.17 0.99
CA VAL A 219 -2.40 10.30 2.03
C VAL A 219 -2.29 9.20 3.08
N ASN A 220 -2.11 7.95 2.67
CA ASN A 220 -2.05 6.80 3.59
C ASN A 220 -0.75 6.79 4.42
N LEU A 221 0.37 7.20 3.84
CA LEU A 221 1.64 7.36 4.57
C LEU A 221 1.51 8.43 5.65
N SER A 222 0.95 9.59 5.31
CA SER A 222 0.78 10.68 6.26
C SER A 222 -0.14 10.34 7.44
N GLY A 223 -1.10 9.41 7.25
CA GLY A 223 -2.00 8.92 8.29
C GLY A 223 -1.47 7.71 9.09
N LEU A 224 -0.25 7.22 8.83
CA LEU A 224 0.29 5.97 9.41
C LEU A 224 -0.61 4.74 9.16
N LEU A 225 -1.52 4.80 8.18
CA LEU A 225 -2.45 3.71 7.86
C LEU A 225 -1.71 2.45 7.37
N PHE A 226 -0.53 2.63 6.77
CA PHE A 226 0.36 1.54 6.37
C PHE A 226 0.75 0.63 7.53
N ALA A 227 0.99 1.18 8.74
CA ALA A 227 1.38 0.38 9.90
C ALA A 227 0.24 -0.52 10.41
N LEU A 228 -1.01 -0.02 10.33
CA LEU A 228 -2.19 -0.81 10.65
C LEU A 228 -2.36 -1.99 9.70
N ASP A 229 -2.17 -1.73 8.41
CA ASP A 229 -2.22 -2.77 7.39
C ASP A 229 -1.12 -3.82 7.59
N LEU A 230 0.11 -3.40 7.92
CA LEU A 230 1.21 -4.33 8.22
C LEU A 230 0.88 -5.24 9.41
N VAL A 231 0.34 -4.69 10.52
CA VAL A 231 -0.11 -5.51 11.66
C VAL A 231 -1.18 -6.50 11.22
N TYR A 232 -2.14 -6.06 10.42
CA TYR A 232 -3.20 -6.94 9.89
C TYR A 232 -2.62 -8.05 8.99
N LEU A 233 -1.70 -7.71 8.09
CA LEU A 233 -1.01 -8.67 7.21
C LEU A 233 -0.22 -9.70 8.01
N GLY A 234 0.51 -9.29 9.05
CA GLY A 234 1.22 -10.20 9.94
C GLY A 234 0.30 -11.23 10.59
N LYS A 235 -0.86 -10.79 11.11
CA LYS A 235 -1.89 -11.68 11.66
C LYS A 235 -2.46 -12.62 10.60
N LYS A 236 -2.77 -12.10 9.40
CA LYS A 236 -3.33 -12.88 8.29
C LYS A 236 -2.35 -13.94 7.77
N HIS A 237 -1.07 -13.60 7.70
CA HIS A 237 0.00 -14.45 7.16
C HIS A 237 0.88 -15.09 8.25
N ARG A 238 0.40 -15.21 9.51
CA ARG A 238 1.15 -15.76 10.65
C ARG A 238 1.72 -17.16 10.42
N ARG A 239 1.07 -18.00 9.60
CA ARG A 239 1.58 -19.33 9.25
C ARG A 239 2.84 -19.22 8.39
N THR A 240 2.81 -18.37 7.37
CA THR A 240 3.98 -18.09 6.53
C THR A 240 5.15 -17.57 7.36
N LEU A 241 4.91 -16.64 8.29
CA LEU A 241 5.93 -16.15 9.22
C LEU A 241 6.50 -17.30 10.07
N ALA A 242 5.64 -18.15 10.65
CA ALA A 242 6.04 -19.27 11.50
C ALA A 242 6.87 -20.33 10.75
N ASP A 243 6.54 -20.61 9.49
CA ASP A 243 7.28 -21.55 8.64
C ASP A 243 8.75 -21.12 8.42
N PHE A 244 9.05 -19.83 8.61
CA PHE A 244 10.39 -19.25 8.53
C PHE A 244 10.99 -18.89 9.90
N GLY A 245 10.36 -19.33 10.99
CA GLY A 245 10.88 -19.13 12.35
C GLY A 245 10.62 -17.72 12.91
N GLU A 246 9.79 -16.91 12.25
CA GLU A 246 9.37 -15.59 12.72
C GLU A 246 8.09 -15.71 13.57
N THR A 247 8.09 -15.09 14.76
CA THR A 247 6.88 -15.01 15.59
C THR A 247 6.03 -13.79 15.24
N GLU A 248 4.72 -13.87 15.44
CA GLU A 248 3.82 -12.73 15.27
C GLU A 248 4.25 -11.54 16.15
N GLU A 249 4.71 -11.81 17.39
CA GLU A 249 5.18 -10.78 18.31
C GLU A 249 6.44 -10.06 17.79
N HIS A 250 7.44 -10.82 17.31
CA HIS A 250 8.65 -10.24 16.74
C HIS A 250 8.36 -9.44 15.44
N TYR A 251 7.47 -9.96 14.60
CA TYR A 251 7.00 -9.21 13.42
C TYR A 251 6.34 -7.88 13.81
N HIS A 252 5.45 -7.87 14.81
CA HIS A 252 4.80 -6.64 15.30
C HIS A 252 5.80 -5.64 15.90
N LEU A 253 6.85 -6.11 16.56
CA LEU A 253 7.94 -5.24 17.03
C LEU A 253 8.63 -4.52 15.86
N ARG A 254 8.96 -5.24 14.79
CA ARG A 254 9.55 -4.63 13.58
C ARG A 254 8.62 -3.63 12.90
N VAL A 255 7.32 -3.93 12.85
CA VAL A 255 6.32 -2.97 12.33
C VAL A 255 6.30 -1.70 13.18
N ALA A 256 6.36 -1.83 14.51
CA ALA A 256 6.39 -0.69 15.42
C ALA A 256 7.66 0.16 15.25
N GLU A 257 8.82 -0.48 15.09
CA GLU A 257 10.10 0.19 14.81
C GLU A 257 10.06 0.94 13.48
N TYR A 258 9.54 0.32 12.42
CA TYR A 258 9.37 0.95 11.12
C TYR A 258 8.42 2.15 11.20
N ALA A 259 7.27 2.00 11.85
CA ALA A 259 6.31 3.10 12.04
C ALA A 259 6.92 4.26 12.85
N ALA A 260 7.77 3.97 13.86
CA ALA A 260 8.46 5.00 14.64
C ALA A 260 9.50 5.75 13.79
N MET A 261 10.23 5.06 12.92
CA MET A 261 11.18 5.70 11.97
C MET A 261 10.47 6.62 10.99
N GLU A 262 9.35 6.18 10.40
CA GLU A 262 8.55 6.99 9.48
C GLU A 262 7.95 8.20 10.19
N LEU A 263 7.46 8.03 11.42
CA LEU A 263 6.95 9.14 12.23
C LEU A 263 8.05 10.18 12.53
N ASP A 264 9.25 9.74 12.90
CA ASP A 264 10.39 10.64 13.14
C ASP A 264 10.75 11.42 11.86
N HIS A 265 10.77 10.77 10.71
CA HIS A 265 10.98 11.41 9.41
C HIS A 265 9.90 12.47 9.11
N LEU A 266 8.63 12.15 9.31
CA LEU A 266 7.50 13.05 9.07
C LEU A 266 7.52 14.26 10.03
N LEU A 267 7.90 14.07 11.28
CA LEU A 267 8.02 15.15 12.27
C LEU A 267 9.20 16.08 11.97
N ASN A 268 10.31 15.55 11.46
CA ASN A 268 11.52 16.34 11.14
C ASN A 268 11.39 17.14 9.83
N THR A 269 10.44 16.81 8.96
CA THR A 269 10.22 17.52 7.68
C THR A 269 9.25 18.69 7.79
N GLU A 270 8.85 19.13 9.00
CA GLU A 270 7.80 20.14 9.26
C GLU A 270 6.44 19.83 8.62
N ALA A 271 6.35 18.69 7.92
CA ALA A 271 5.19 18.34 7.12
C ALA A 271 4.01 17.87 7.98
N LEU A 272 4.24 17.37 9.22
CA LEU A 272 3.18 16.80 10.02
C LEU A 272 3.32 17.10 11.52
N THR A 273 2.24 17.68 12.06
CA THR A 273 1.93 17.60 13.49
C THR A 273 0.98 16.40 13.72
N LEU A 274 0.99 15.84 14.93
CA LEU A 274 0.04 14.79 15.34
C LEU A 274 -1.42 15.19 15.06
N ASP A 275 -1.72 16.49 15.16
CA ASP A 275 -3.02 17.07 14.82
C ASP A 275 -3.35 16.91 13.33
N LYS A 276 -2.37 17.03 12.42
CA LYS A 276 -2.57 16.77 10.97
C LYS A 276 -2.80 15.30 10.68
N ILE A 277 -2.17 14.38 11.42
CA ILE A 277 -2.42 12.93 11.30
C ILE A 277 -3.86 12.63 11.71
N LEU A 278 -4.28 13.15 12.88
CA LEU A 278 -5.66 13.05 13.37
C LEU A 278 -6.65 13.78 12.45
N GLU A 279 -6.31 14.95 11.93
CA GLU A 279 -7.11 15.67 10.93
C GLU A 279 -7.24 14.89 9.61
N SER A 280 -6.18 14.23 9.14
CA SER A 280 -6.23 13.42 7.92
C SER A 280 -7.07 12.18 8.11
N ALA A 281 -6.95 11.49 9.25
CA ALA A 281 -7.83 10.38 9.63
C ALA A 281 -9.29 10.83 9.78
N VAL A 282 -9.52 12.01 10.40
CA VAL A 282 -10.85 12.62 10.56
C VAL A 282 -11.37 13.19 9.24
N LYS A 283 -10.52 13.77 8.38
CA LYS A 283 -10.90 14.22 7.03
C LYS A 283 -11.26 13.04 6.14
N GLY A 284 -10.46 11.96 6.14
CA GLY A 284 -10.83 10.71 5.47
C GLY A 284 -12.20 10.20 5.93
N ALA A 285 -12.50 10.31 7.23
CA ALA A 285 -13.80 9.99 7.79
C ALA A 285 -14.93 10.96 7.39
N ARG A 286 -14.64 12.27 7.20
CA ARG A 286 -15.65 13.30 6.85
C ARG A 286 -16.03 13.30 5.37
N ILE A 287 -15.13 12.87 4.47
CA ILE A 287 -15.43 12.76 3.04
C ILE A 287 -16.13 11.44 2.66
N GLY A 288 -16.64 10.68 3.65
CA GLY A 288 -17.39 9.46 3.38
C GLY A 288 -16.55 8.24 3.00
N LEU A 289 -15.21 8.37 3.06
CA LEU A 289 -14.27 7.28 2.81
C LEU A 289 -14.23 6.25 3.96
N ILE A 290 -14.83 6.56 5.12
CA ILE A 290 -14.78 5.71 6.31
C ILE A 290 -16.18 5.68 6.93
N GLU A 291 -16.85 4.54 6.85
CA GLU A 291 -18.14 4.29 7.52
C GLU A 291 -17.98 4.41 9.06
N PRO A 292 -19.05 4.71 9.82
CA PRO A 292 -19.00 4.84 11.29
C PRO A 292 -18.39 3.64 12.02
N GLU A 293 -18.63 2.42 11.51
CA GLU A 293 -18.06 1.18 12.03
C GLU A 293 -16.56 1.05 11.76
N GLU A 294 -16.07 1.67 10.70
CA GLU A 294 -14.64 1.74 10.40
C GLU A 294 -13.91 2.75 11.29
N LYS A 295 -14.61 3.82 11.77
CA LYS A 295 -14.03 4.77 12.74
C LYS A 295 -13.67 4.10 14.05
N GLU A 296 -14.53 3.22 14.56
CA GLU A 296 -14.22 2.40 15.74
C GLU A 296 -13.02 1.49 15.47
N ARG A 297 -12.96 0.87 14.31
CA ARG A 297 -11.84 0.00 13.92
C ARG A 297 -10.53 0.78 13.80
N ILE A 298 -10.53 1.96 13.16
CA ILE A 298 -9.34 2.83 13.08
C ILE A 298 -8.92 3.28 14.48
N PHE A 299 -9.86 3.64 15.33
CA PHE A 299 -9.58 4.03 16.71
C PHE A 299 -8.98 2.86 17.52
N PHE A 300 -9.54 1.65 17.43
CA PHE A 300 -9.00 0.49 18.11
C PHE A 300 -7.65 0.05 17.51
N ALA A 301 -7.49 0.11 16.19
CA ALA A 301 -6.22 -0.18 15.53
C ALA A 301 -5.14 0.85 15.90
N PHE A 302 -5.50 2.14 16.02
CA PHE A 302 -4.61 3.19 16.51
C PHE A 302 -4.20 2.96 17.98
N ILE A 303 -5.13 2.53 18.84
CA ILE A 303 -4.83 2.13 20.22
C ILE A 303 -3.91 0.91 20.23
N GLU A 304 -4.18 -0.10 19.41
CA GLU A 304 -3.36 -1.31 19.30
C GLU A 304 -1.94 -0.97 18.81
N LEU A 305 -1.80 -0.11 17.79
CA LEU A 305 -0.51 0.38 17.31
C LEU A 305 0.25 1.13 18.39
N ASN A 306 -0.41 2.03 19.12
CA ASN A 306 0.21 2.73 20.25
C ASN A 306 0.65 1.77 21.35
N MET A 307 -0.13 0.72 21.65
CA MET A 307 0.27 -0.31 22.61
C MET A 307 1.48 -1.12 22.12
N ILE A 308 1.56 -1.43 20.82
CA ILE A 308 2.71 -2.13 20.21
C ILE A 308 3.94 -1.24 20.27
N MET A 309 3.83 0.03 19.88
CA MET A 309 4.91 1.02 19.97
C MET A 309 5.41 1.17 21.41
N MET A 310 4.51 1.21 22.39
CA MET A 310 4.87 1.28 23.80
C MET A 310 5.55 0.01 24.32
N ARG A 311 5.13 -1.17 23.86
CA ARG A 311 5.83 -2.44 24.18
C ARG A 311 7.23 -2.46 23.58
N SER A 312 7.41 -2.02 22.33
CA SER A 312 8.71 -1.87 21.67
C SER A 312 9.61 -0.91 22.44
N LEU A 313 9.10 0.26 22.82
CA LEU A 313 9.83 1.24 23.63
C LEU A 313 10.23 0.66 25.00
N THR A 314 9.33 -0.07 25.64
CA THR A 314 9.59 -0.71 26.94
C THR A 314 10.65 -1.80 26.82
N HIS A 315 10.62 -2.58 25.72
CA HIS A 315 11.63 -3.60 25.44
C HIS A 315 13.00 -2.96 25.15
N THR A 316 13.04 -1.90 24.34
CA THR A 316 14.26 -1.12 24.05
C THR A 316 14.82 -0.49 25.31
N LEU A 317 13.98 0.07 26.19
CA LEU A 317 14.39 0.60 27.50
C LEU A 317 14.93 -0.48 28.43
N LYS A 318 14.34 -1.68 28.45
CA LYS A 318 14.81 -2.82 29.21
C LYS A 318 16.19 -3.27 28.73
N ASN A 319 16.36 -3.42 27.41
CA ASN A 319 17.66 -3.75 26.80
C ASN A 319 18.71 -2.64 27.02
N LEU A 320 18.29 -1.38 27.19
CA LEU A 320 19.15 -0.26 27.55
C LEU A 320 19.60 -0.30 29.02
N SER A 321 18.73 -0.77 29.91
CA SER A 321 19.09 -0.93 31.32
C SER A 321 20.08 -2.08 31.57
N ASP A 322 20.06 -3.09 30.72
CA ASP A 322 20.86 -4.29 30.83
C ASP A 322 22.24 -4.17 30.14
N THR A 323 22.51 -3.06 29.41
CA THR A 323 23.81 -2.79 28.77
C THR A 323 24.53 -1.61 29.44
N GLU A 324 25.55 -1.91 30.28
CA GLU A 324 26.38 -0.93 31.02
C GLU A 324 27.28 0.00 30.16
N HIS A 325 27.15 0.00 28.81
CA HIS A 325 28.13 0.67 27.92
C HIS A 325 27.54 1.74 26.97
N ARG A 326 26.45 2.40 27.31
CA ARG A 326 25.91 3.49 26.42
C ARG A 326 26.17 4.88 27.01
N THR A 327 26.50 5.83 26.10
CA THR A 327 26.79 7.22 26.42
C THR A 327 25.55 7.98 26.94
N ASP A 328 25.74 8.93 27.85
CA ASP A 328 24.69 9.77 28.44
C ASP A 328 23.84 10.49 27.38
N ALA A 329 24.45 10.87 26.24
CA ALA A 329 23.75 11.50 25.12
C ALA A 329 22.64 10.63 24.49
N GLN A 330 22.83 9.31 24.40
CA GLN A 330 21.83 8.38 23.88
C GLN A 330 20.67 8.17 24.88
N ARG A 331 20.95 8.27 26.17
CA ARG A 331 19.95 8.27 27.24
C ARG A 331 19.09 9.52 27.22
N GLU A 332 19.69 10.69 27.05
CA GLU A 332 18.99 11.97 26.97
C GLU A 332 18.09 12.09 25.74
N ASP A 333 18.54 11.59 24.60
CA ASP A 333 17.71 11.58 23.37
C ASP A 333 16.46 10.70 23.54
N LEU A 334 16.61 9.53 24.17
CA LEU A 334 15.47 8.63 24.43
C LEU A 334 14.49 9.22 25.45
N ILE A 335 14.99 9.94 26.46
CA ILE A 335 14.18 10.65 27.44
C ILE A 335 13.38 11.75 26.78
N ARG A 336 14.00 12.52 25.90
CA ARG A 336 13.33 13.59 25.15
C ARG A 336 12.24 13.04 24.22
N LYS A 337 12.48 11.90 23.53
CA LYS A 337 11.47 11.21 22.70
C LYS A 337 10.29 10.72 23.55
N LEU A 338 10.52 10.20 24.75
CA LEU A 338 9.46 9.83 25.70
C LEU A 338 8.64 11.03 26.17
N GLU A 339 9.29 12.14 26.48
CA GLU A 339 8.63 13.38 26.91
C GLU A 339 7.74 13.97 25.80
N ASN A 340 8.18 13.88 24.53
CA ASN A 340 7.38 14.33 23.39
C ASN A 340 6.14 13.45 23.19
N ILE A 341 6.25 12.13 23.38
CA ILE A 341 5.09 11.22 23.35
C ILE A 341 4.12 11.55 24.51
N GLU A 342 4.62 11.80 25.71
CA GLU A 342 3.81 12.14 26.88
C GLU A 342 3.04 13.47 26.72
N ASN A 343 3.60 14.41 25.98
CA ASN A 343 2.98 15.72 25.74
C ASN A 343 2.00 15.71 24.55
N SER A 344 1.89 14.60 23.82
CA SER A 344 0.99 14.50 22.68
C SER A 344 -0.48 14.36 23.10
N SER A 345 -1.38 14.97 22.34
CA SER A 345 -2.84 14.95 22.60
C SER A 345 -3.41 13.53 22.61
N SER A 346 -2.85 12.60 21.83
CA SER A 346 -3.26 11.18 21.79
C SER A 346 -2.93 10.45 23.11
N TRP A 347 -1.86 10.85 23.79
CA TRP A 347 -1.50 10.33 25.10
C TRP A 347 -2.51 10.69 26.18
N GLN A 348 -3.08 11.90 26.11
CA GLN A 348 -4.06 12.39 27.11
C GLN A 348 -5.40 11.66 27.02
N LEU A 349 -5.70 10.99 25.92
CA LEU A 349 -6.96 10.27 25.68
C LEU A 349 -6.97 8.81 26.19
N THR A 350 -5.83 8.25 26.64
CA THR A 350 -5.74 6.82 26.99
C THR A 350 -5.26 6.60 28.45
N ALA A 351 -6.22 6.45 29.38
CA ALA A 351 -5.95 6.20 30.79
C ALA A 351 -5.04 4.96 31.11
N PRO A 352 -5.12 3.82 30.41
CA PRO A 352 -4.24 2.68 30.64
C PRO A 352 -2.76 2.94 30.34
N MET A 353 -2.46 3.85 29.44
CA MET A 353 -1.08 4.21 29.08
C MET A 353 -0.40 5.06 30.16
N ARG A 354 -1.16 5.86 30.91
CA ARG A 354 -0.64 6.64 32.04
C ARG A 354 -0.07 5.74 33.15
N GLU A 355 -0.68 4.59 33.38
CA GLU A 355 -0.22 3.63 34.38
C GLU A 355 1.11 2.94 33.98
N LEU A 356 1.30 2.66 32.70
CA LEU A 356 2.53 2.08 32.17
C LEU A 356 3.70 3.07 32.28
N VAL A 357 3.51 4.34 31.95
CA VAL A 357 4.54 5.39 32.10
C VAL A 357 4.86 5.67 33.55
N ALA A 358 3.87 5.64 34.43
CA ALA A 358 4.13 5.74 35.87
C ALA A 358 5.07 4.62 36.36
N ARG A 359 4.90 3.40 35.84
CA ARG A 359 5.81 2.26 36.13
C ARG A 359 7.21 2.46 35.55
N VAL A 360 7.33 2.97 34.33
CA VAL A 360 8.65 3.29 33.71
C VAL A 360 9.35 4.42 34.45
N LYS A 361 8.65 5.43 34.92
CA LYS A 361 9.22 6.49 35.78
C LYS A 361 9.70 5.96 37.13
N GLN A 362 9.01 4.97 37.70
CA GLN A 362 9.45 4.32 38.95
C GLN A 362 10.74 3.49 38.78
N LEU A 363 10.96 2.92 37.61
CA LEU A 363 12.22 2.22 37.30
C LEU A 363 13.41 3.19 37.19
N LYS A 364 13.21 4.45 36.73
CA LYS A 364 14.23 5.52 36.73
C LYS A 364 14.72 5.90 38.13
N VAL A 365 13.86 5.82 39.15
CA VAL A 365 14.20 6.21 40.53
C VAL A 365 15.02 5.14 41.24
N ARG A 366 14.99 3.88 40.80
CA ARG A 366 15.74 2.76 41.41
C ARG A 366 17.16 2.60 40.85
N THR A 367 17.55 3.38 39.83
CA THR A 367 18.89 3.37 39.23
C THR A 367 19.73 4.61 39.58
N LYS A 368 19.31 5.40 40.55
CA LYS A 368 20.10 6.36 41.32
C LYS A 368 20.31 5.81 42.72
#